data_714335780497e69251bd9bc6652a6781
#
_entry.id   714335780497e69251bd9bc6652a6781
#
_cell.length_a   1.000
_cell.length_b   1.000
_cell.length_c   1.000
_cell.angle_alpha   90.00
_cell.angle_beta   90.00
_cell.angle_gamma   90.00
#
_symmetry.space_group_name_H-M   'P 1'
#
loop_
_entity.id
_entity.type
_entity.pdbx_description
1 polymer ?
#
loop_
_entity_poly.entity_id
_entity_poly.type
_entity_poly.pdbx_seq_one_letter_code
_entity_poly.pdbx_strand_id
1 'polypeptide(L)'
;VTGMEPWPPAADDALLAELRAALRDSGPVPEEFLAAALAAFSWRTVDAELALAELTFDSVCDPEPAGPIRSAGSARTLTFRTGAVVVEIELTPTGIVGQLSPARGGRVAARTAVGPYEEVPVDAVGYFSMGVPPAGPVQFCARTAGYAVATAWVTLR
;
A
#
# COMPACT_ATOMS: atom_id res chain seq x y z
N VAL A 1 -2.76 42.23 3.02
CA VAL A 1 -3.70 41.10 2.73
C VAL A 1 -4.20 41.34 1.32
N THR A 2 -3.56 40.70 0.32
CA THR A 2 -3.93 40.76 -1.09
C THR A 2 -5.15 39.88 -1.27
N GLY A 3 -6.32 40.51 -1.48
CA GLY A 3 -7.56 39.80 -1.77
C GLY A 3 -7.42 39.01 -3.09
N MET A 4 -7.64 37.73 -3.01
CA MET A 4 -7.79 36.87 -4.18
C MET A 4 -9.11 37.25 -4.83
N GLU A 5 -9.05 37.89 -6.01
CA GLU A 5 -10.23 38.19 -6.82
C GLU A 5 -10.97 36.88 -7.13
N PRO A 6 -12.30 36.82 -6.99
CA PRO A 6 -13.04 35.60 -7.34
C PRO A 6 -12.91 35.35 -8.85
N TRP A 7 -12.57 34.11 -9.19
CA TRP A 7 -12.44 33.62 -10.56
C TRP A 7 -13.76 33.83 -11.33
N PRO A 8 -13.76 34.47 -12.53
CA PRO A 8 -14.99 34.75 -13.26
C PRO A 8 -15.62 33.44 -13.79
N PRO A 9 -16.95 33.20 -13.60
CA PRO A 9 -17.61 31.96 -14.01
C PRO A 9 -17.52 31.65 -15.52
N ALA A 10 -17.35 32.67 -16.37
CA ALA A 10 -17.13 32.49 -17.80
C ALA A 10 -15.77 31.82 -18.14
N ALA A 11 -14.78 31.89 -17.25
CA ALA A 11 -13.50 31.21 -17.40
C ALA A 11 -13.60 29.71 -17.08
N ASP A 12 -14.50 29.32 -16.18
CA ASP A 12 -14.76 27.93 -15.86
C ASP A 12 -15.40 27.18 -17.03
N ASP A 13 -16.35 27.80 -17.72
CA ASP A 13 -16.99 27.23 -18.93
C ASP A 13 -15.98 27.04 -20.06
N ALA A 14 -15.08 28.00 -20.26
CA ALA A 14 -14.02 27.91 -21.26
C ALA A 14 -13.04 26.80 -20.94
N LEU A 15 -12.60 26.70 -19.66
CA LEU A 15 -11.71 25.64 -19.16
C LEU A 15 -12.34 24.26 -19.28
N LEU A 16 -13.62 24.12 -18.97
CA LEU A 16 -14.37 22.88 -19.14
C LEU A 16 -14.50 22.48 -20.61
N ALA A 17 -14.65 23.44 -21.52
CA ALA A 17 -14.69 23.18 -22.96
C ALA A 17 -13.32 22.68 -23.47
N GLU A 18 -12.23 23.31 -23.06
CA GLU A 18 -10.86 22.88 -23.38
C GLU A 18 -10.57 21.48 -22.82
N LEU A 19 -10.94 21.21 -21.55
CA LEU A 19 -10.77 19.90 -20.94
C LEU A 19 -11.54 18.81 -21.71
N ARG A 20 -12.79 19.09 -22.09
CA ARG A 20 -13.58 18.16 -22.93
C ARG A 20 -12.95 17.92 -24.29
N ALA A 21 -12.35 18.93 -24.91
CA ALA A 21 -11.63 18.78 -26.19
C ALA A 21 -10.39 17.90 -25.98
N ALA A 22 -9.56 18.17 -24.96
CA ALA A 22 -8.38 17.38 -24.67
C ALA A 22 -8.71 15.91 -24.35
N LEU A 23 -9.82 15.66 -23.63
CA LEU A 23 -10.30 14.29 -23.35
C LEU A 23 -10.74 13.54 -24.62
N ARG A 24 -11.31 14.22 -25.60
CA ARG A 24 -11.66 13.60 -26.91
C ARG A 24 -10.40 13.26 -27.71
N ASP A 25 -9.40 14.14 -27.67
CA ASP A 25 -8.15 13.96 -28.42
C ASP A 25 -7.24 12.88 -27.77
N SER A 26 -7.40 12.60 -26.48
CA SER A 26 -6.61 11.56 -25.79
C SER A 26 -6.97 10.13 -26.22
N GLY A 27 -8.07 9.94 -26.97
CA GLY A 27 -8.51 8.62 -27.44
C GLY A 27 -9.14 7.73 -26.36
N PRO A 28 -9.50 6.51 -26.73
CA PRO A 28 -10.08 5.55 -25.77
C PRO A 28 -9.05 5.10 -24.72
N VAL A 29 -9.53 4.88 -23.51
CA VAL A 29 -8.69 4.31 -22.42
C VAL A 29 -8.24 2.91 -22.83
N PRO A 30 -6.94 2.58 -22.76
CA PRO A 30 -6.46 1.22 -23.04
C PRO A 30 -7.15 0.17 -22.17
N GLU A 31 -7.43 -1.02 -22.73
CA GLU A 31 -8.15 -2.09 -22.02
C GLU A 31 -7.45 -2.52 -20.72
N GLU A 32 -6.13 -2.47 -20.68
CA GLU A 32 -5.33 -2.78 -19.49
C GLU A 32 -5.63 -1.84 -18.33
N PHE A 33 -5.87 -0.55 -18.57
CA PHE A 33 -6.27 0.41 -17.53
C PHE A 33 -7.71 0.20 -17.07
N LEU A 34 -8.61 -0.18 -17.98
CA LEU A 34 -9.97 -0.58 -17.61
C LEU A 34 -9.99 -1.83 -16.78
N ALA A 35 -9.21 -2.86 -17.16
CA ALA A 35 -9.07 -4.08 -16.40
C ALA A 35 -8.48 -3.82 -15.00
N ALA A 36 -7.45 -2.97 -14.90
CA ALA A 36 -6.87 -2.58 -13.62
C ALA A 36 -7.87 -1.80 -12.74
N ALA A 37 -8.65 -0.89 -13.32
CA ALA A 37 -9.68 -0.15 -12.60
C ALA A 37 -10.82 -1.06 -12.10
N LEU A 38 -11.27 -2.02 -12.92
CA LEU A 38 -12.28 -3.01 -12.53
C LEU A 38 -11.75 -3.94 -11.43
N ALA A 39 -10.49 -4.38 -11.55
CA ALA A 39 -9.84 -5.14 -10.50
C ALA A 39 -9.79 -4.33 -9.19
N ALA A 40 -9.34 -3.10 -9.23
CA ALA A 40 -9.31 -2.21 -8.06
C ALA A 40 -10.71 -2.00 -7.45
N PHE A 41 -11.75 -1.90 -8.29
CA PHE A 41 -13.13 -1.75 -7.81
C PHE A 41 -13.66 -3.02 -7.13
N SER A 42 -13.31 -4.21 -7.62
CA SER A 42 -13.72 -5.49 -7.01
C SER A 42 -13.14 -5.69 -5.62
N TRP A 43 -12.03 -5.02 -5.30
CA TRP A 43 -11.39 -5.07 -3.99
C TRP A 43 -12.06 -4.21 -2.92
N ARG A 44 -12.93 -3.24 -3.27
CA ARG A 44 -13.61 -2.36 -2.30
C ARG A 44 -14.45 -3.13 -1.28
N THR A 45 -15.07 -4.22 -1.68
CA THR A 45 -15.89 -5.05 -0.78
C THR A 45 -15.07 -5.98 0.10
N VAL A 46 -13.90 -6.39 -0.37
CA VAL A 46 -12.97 -7.23 0.40
C VAL A 46 -12.29 -6.40 1.50
N ASP A 47 -11.99 -5.14 1.22
CA ASP A 47 -11.33 -4.23 2.16
C ASP A 47 -12.30 -3.67 3.24
N ALA A 48 -13.61 -3.68 2.98
CA ALA A 48 -14.62 -3.21 3.94
C ALA A 48 -14.67 -4.03 5.24
N GLU A 49 -14.19 -5.27 5.21
CA GLU A 49 -14.11 -6.15 6.38
C GLU A 49 -12.74 -6.16 7.06
N LEU A 50 -11.74 -5.48 6.46
CA LEU A 50 -10.38 -5.43 6.98
C LEU A 50 -10.15 -4.16 7.79
N ALA A 51 -9.60 -4.29 8.99
CA ALA A 51 -9.12 -3.14 9.73
C ALA A 51 -7.89 -2.55 9.03
N LEU A 52 -7.85 -1.23 8.82
CA LEU A 52 -6.70 -0.56 8.23
C LEU A 52 -5.59 -0.38 9.27
N ALA A 53 -4.41 -0.92 8.99
CA ALA A 53 -3.20 -0.67 9.78
C ALA A 53 -2.39 0.46 9.15
N GLU A 54 -2.21 1.54 9.89
CA GLU A 54 -1.43 2.70 9.48
C GLU A 54 0.06 2.45 9.63
N LEU A 55 0.86 3.02 8.73
CA LEU A 55 2.32 3.00 8.85
C LEU A 55 2.73 3.88 10.03
N THR A 56 3.36 3.28 11.03
CA THR A 56 3.81 3.98 12.24
C THR A 56 5.34 4.12 12.32
N PHE A 57 6.06 3.34 11.53
CA PHE A 57 7.52 3.41 11.46
C PHE A 57 8.01 2.96 10.08
N ASP A 58 9.01 3.68 9.55
CA ASP A 58 9.76 3.34 8.34
C ASP A 58 11.22 3.70 8.57
N SER A 59 12.10 2.71 8.61
CA SER A 59 13.52 2.92 8.91
C SER A 59 14.27 3.81 7.90
N VAL A 60 13.69 4.08 6.74
CA VAL A 60 14.22 5.02 5.75
C VAL A 60 13.84 6.46 6.09
N CYS A 61 12.61 6.67 6.57
CA CYS A 61 12.07 7.99 6.91
C CYS A 61 12.38 8.38 8.36
N ASP A 62 12.40 7.40 9.26
CA ASP A 62 12.58 7.56 10.72
C ASP A 62 13.84 6.82 11.18
N PRO A 63 15.05 7.26 10.81
CA PRO A 63 16.26 6.59 11.23
C PRO A 63 16.40 6.67 12.76
N GLU A 64 16.36 5.52 13.43
CA GLU A 64 16.71 5.48 14.86
C GLU A 64 18.12 6.04 15.10
N PRO A 65 18.35 6.78 16.20
CA PRO A 65 19.69 7.25 16.54
C PRO A 65 20.62 6.05 16.62
N ALA A 66 21.70 6.10 15.84
CA ALA A 66 22.64 5.00 15.62
C ALA A 66 23.18 4.42 16.94
N GLY A 67 22.66 3.26 17.34
CA GLY A 67 23.37 2.37 18.25
C GLY A 67 24.61 1.78 17.59
N PRO A 68 25.61 1.31 18.37
CA PRO A 68 26.94 0.96 17.87
C PRO A 68 27.01 -0.30 16.98
N ILE A 69 25.88 -0.88 16.57
CA ILE A 69 25.85 -2.10 15.73
C ILE A 69 24.88 -1.87 14.57
N ARG A 70 25.36 -1.24 13.48
CA ARG A 70 24.75 -1.39 12.16
C ARG A 70 25.67 -2.24 11.29
N SER A 71 25.27 -3.49 11.06
CA SER A 71 25.78 -4.27 9.95
C SER A 71 25.48 -3.54 8.63
N ALA A 72 26.49 -3.35 7.81
CA ALA A 72 26.39 -2.77 6.48
C ALA A 72 25.45 -3.62 5.61
N GLY A 73 24.25 -3.08 5.34
CA GLY A 73 23.19 -3.76 4.60
C GLY A 73 21.87 -3.66 5.36
N SER A 74 21.48 -2.42 5.74
CA SER A 74 20.26 -2.24 6.52
C SER A 74 19.05 -2.61 5.68
N ALA A 75 18.45 -3.76 5.98
CA ALA A 75 17.13 -4.10 5.53
C ALA A 75 16.15 -2.96 5.92
N ARG A 76 15.29 -2.56 5.01
CA ARG A 76 14.25 -1.57 5.32
C ARG A 76 13.19 -2.24 6.18
N THR A 77 12.92 -1.65 7.35
CA THR A 77 11.90 -2.12 8.28
C THR A 77 10.71 -1.19 8.26
N LEU A 78 9.51 -1.76 8.16
CA LEU A 78 8.22 -1.08 8.20
C LEU A 78 7.39 -1.65 9.34
N THR A 79 6.73 -0.78 10.11
CA THR A 79 5.77 -1.20 11.14
C THR A 79 4.42 -0.55 10.87
N PHE A 80 3.38 -1.37 10.83
CA PHE A 80 1.99 -0.92 10.69
C PHE A 80 1.20 -1.29 11.94
N ARG A 81 0.26 -0.42 12.33
CA ARG A 81 -0.56 -0.64 13.53
C ARG A 81 -2.03 -0.34 13.28
N THR A 82 -2.88 -1.16 13.89
CA THR A 82 -4.31 -0.87 14.03
C THR A 82 -4.83 -1.51 15.32
N GLY A 83 -5.30 -0.70 16.27
CA GLY A 83 -5.69 -1.19 17.59
C GLY A 83 -4.57 -1.99 18.26
N ALA A 84 -4.84 -3.25 18.55
CA ALA A 84 -3.87 -4.17 19.16
C ALA A 84 -3.04 -4.97 18.14
N VAL A 85 -3.30 -4.83 16.83
CA VAL A 85 -2.61 -5.58 15.79
C VAL A 85 -1.42 -4.78 15.28
N VAL A 86 -0.28 -5.44 15.19
CA VAL A 86 0.97 -4.92 14.62
C VAL A 86 1.41 -5.84 13.49
N VAL A 87 1.78 -5.25 12.36
CA VAL A 87 2.39 -5.92 11.23
C VAL A 87 3.78 -5.34 11.05
N GLU A 88 4.80 -6.15 11.28
CA GLU A 88 6.19 -5.78 11.05
C GLU A 88 6.69 -6.44 9.78
N ILE A 89 7.40 -5.69 8.94
CA ILE A 89 7.90 -6.14 7.65
C ILE A 89 9.35 -5.69 7.51
N GLU A 90 10.21 -6.62 7.15
CA GLU A 90 11.59 -6.38 6.81
C GLU A 90 11.83 -6.73 5.34
N LEU A 91 12.31 -5.75 4.57
CA LEU A 91 12.72 -5.95 3.19
C LEU A 91 14.18 -6.38 3.17
N THR A 92 14.41 -7.58 2.64
CA THR A 92 15.75 -8.12 2.43
C THR A 92 16.08 -8.16 0.93
N PRO A 93 17.33 -8.31 0.53
CA PRO A 93 17.69 -8.47 -0.89
C PRO A 93 17.03 -9.68 -1.58
N THR A 94 16.62 -10.68 -0.81
CA THR A 94 16.09 -11.95 -1.31
C THR A 94 14.58 -12.09 -1.16
N GLY A 95 13.92 -11.18 -0.44
CA GLY A 95 12.48 -11.27 -0.21
C GLY A 95 12.02 -10.36 0.92
N ILE A 96 10.81 -10.59 1.31
CA ILE A 96 10.16 -9.95 2.46
C ILE A 96 10.02 -10.98 3.56
N VAL A 97 10.36 -10.55 4.77
CA VAL A 97 10.11 -11.29 6.00
C VAL A 97 9.16 -10.46 6.84
N GLY A 98 8.19 -11.07 7.48
CA GLY A 98 7.28 -10.32 8.32
C GLY A 98 6.80 -11.08 9.53
N GLN A 99 6.26 -10.33 10.48
CA GLN A 99 5.68 -10.86 11.71
C GLN A 99 4.38 -10.16 12.08
N LEU A 100 3.41 -10.94 12.49
CA LEU A 100 2.13 -10.48 13.00
C LEU A 100 2.09 -10.55 14.52
N SER A 101 1.62 -9.50 15.16
CA SER A 101 1.36 -9.47 16.60
C SER A 101 -0.08 -8.99 16.84
N PRO A 102 -0.91 -9.70 17.63
CA PRO A 102 -0.61 -10.96 18.33
C PRO A 102 -0.39 -12.12 17.34
N ALA A 103 0.53 -13.01 17.68
CA ALA A 103 0.87 -14.17 16.86
C ALA A 103 -0.35 -15.08 16.66
N ARG A 104 -0.71 -15.31 15.41
CA ARG A 104 -1.81 -16.17 14.97
C ARG A 104 -1.50 -16.76 13.61
N GLY A 105 -1.70 -18.05 13.46
CA GLY A 105 -1.63 -18.69 12.16
C GLY A 105 -2.71 -18.17 11.21
N GLY A 106 -2.40 -18.13 9.94
CA GLY A 106 -3.29 -17.59 8.92
C GLY A 106 -2.62 -17.48 7.56
N ARG A 107 -2.96 -16.44 6.82
CA ARG A 107 -2.39 -16.12 5.51
C ARG A 107 -2.14 -14.62 5.38
N VAL A 108 -1.05 -14.27 4.69
CA VAL A 108 -0.76 -12.90 4.27
C VAL A 108 -0.68 -12.86 2.75
N ALA A 109 -1.42 -11.95 2.15
CA ALA A 109 -1.38 -11.66 0.73
C ALA A 109 -0.73 -10.30 0.49
N ALA A 110 0.22 -10.23 -0.42
CA ALA A 110 0.72 -8.97 -0.96
C ALA A 110 -0.07 -8.60 -2.22
N ARG A 111 -0.44 -7.32 -2.33
CA ARG A 111 -1.14 -6.74 -3.47
C ARG A 111 -0.33 -5.61 -4.06
N THR A 112 -0.36 -5.47 -5.36
CA THR A 112 0.24 -4.37 -6.11
C THR A 112 -0.86 -3.54 -6.76
N ALA A 113 -0.51 -2.40 -7.35
CA ALA A 113 -1.47 -1.56 -8.09
C ALA A 113 -2.13 -2.30 -9.27
N VAL A 114 -1.49 -3.35 -9.80
CA VAL A 114 -2.01 -4.14 -10.93
C VAL A 114 -2.76 -5.42 -10.50
N GLY A 115 -2.81 -5.70 -9.18
CA GLY A 115 -3.53 -6.86 -8.65
C GLY A 115 -2.77 -7.67 -7.59
N PRO A 116 -3.27 -8.87 -7.26
CA PRO A 116 -2.61 -9.73 -6.28
C PRO A 116 -1.23 -10.15 -6.79
N TYR A 117 -0.27 -10.20 -5.89
CA TYR A 117 1.09 -10.65 -6.18
C TYR A 117 1.35 -12.07 -5.67
N GLU A 118 1.32 -12.26 -4.36
CA GLU A 118 1.61 -13.52 -3.71
C GLU A 118 0.80 -13.66 -2.42
N GLU A 119 0.40 -14.87 -2.07
CA GLU A 119 -0.22 -15.19 -0.79
C GLU A 119 0.54 -16.35 -0.12
N VAL A 120 0.96 -16.14 1.12
CA VAL A 120 1.78 -17.09 1.87
C VAL A 120 1.12 -17.44 3.21
N PRO A 121 1.40 -18.64 3.75
CA PRO A 121 0.96 -19.00 5.09
C PRO A 121 1.71 -18.20 6.16
N VAL A 122 1.02 -17.97 7.28
CA VAL A 122 1.59 -17.43 8.52
C VAL A 122 1.65 -18.57 9.52
N ASP A 123 2.78 -18.75 10.16
CA ASP A 123 2.97 -19.80 11.15
C ASP A 123 2.33 -19.46 12.52
N ALA A 124 2.47 -20.37 13.48
CA ALA A 124 1.88 -20.23 14.82
C ALA A 124 2.50 -19.11 15.66
N VAL A 125 3.73 -18.66 15.32
CA VAL A 125 4.41 -17.54 15.97
C VAL A 125 4.20 -16.22 15.22
N GLY A 126 3.35 -16.23 14.20
CA GLY A 126 3.01 -15.04 13.41
C GLY A 126 4.00 -14.70 12.31
N TYR A 127 4.97 -15.56 12.02
CA TYR A 127 6.00 -15.33 11.02
C TYR A 127 5.52 -15.72 9.62
N PHE A 128 5.94 -14.94 8.62
CA PHE A 128 5.73 -15.23 7.20
C PHE A 128 6.91 -14.74 6.35
N SER A 129 7.05 -15.30 5.18
CA SER A 129 8.07 -14.92 4.22
C SER A 129 7.53 -15.03 2.80
N MET A 130 7.86 -14.05 1.95
CA MET A 130 7.45 -14.02 0.54
C MET A 130 8.54 -13.44 -0.35
N GLY A 131 8.38 -13.59 -1.66
CA GLY A 131 9.27 -13.00 -2.65
C GLY A 131 9.26 -11.46 -2.64
N VAL A 132 10.19 -10.86 -3.38
CA VAL A 132 10.22 -9.40 -3.56
C VAL A 132 9.13 -9.00 -4.56
N PRO A 133 8.13 -8.19 -4.18
CA PRO A 133 7.13 -7.70 -5.12
C PRO A 133 7.77 -6.79 -6.18
N PRO A 134 7.11 -6.61 -7.34
CA PRO A 134 7.53 -5.62 -8.32
C PRO A 134 7.64 -4.24 -7.71
N ALA A 135 8.50 -3.39 -8.30
CA ALA A 135 8.62 -1.99 -7.88
C ALA A 135 7.27 -1.27 -7.99
N GLY A 136 6.94 -0.48 -6.98
CA GLY A 136 5.70 0.29 -6.94
C GLY A 136 4.95 0.17 -5.61
N PRO A 137 3.69 0.66 -5.58
CA PRO A 137 2.86 0.56 -4.40
C PRO A 137 2.49 -0.89 -4.08
N VAL A 138 2.64 -1.27 -2.81
CA VAL A 138 2.28 -2.58 -2.28
C VAL A 138 1.45 -2.41 -1.02
N GLN A 139 0.48 -3.28 -0.83
CA GLN A 139 -0.34 -3.41 0.37
C GLN A 139 -0.29 -4.87 0.85
N PHE A 140 -0.20 -5.06 2.15
CA PHE A 140 -0.25 -6.39 2.76
C PHE A 140 -1.60 -6.60 3.44
N CYS A 141 -2.23 -7.75 3.19
CA CYS A 141 -3.51 -8.12 3.78
C CYS A 141 -3.33 -9.42 4.56
N ALA A 142 -3.46 -9.35 5.88
CA ALA A 142 -3.37 -10.51 6.75
C ALA A 142 -4.77 -10.97 7.18
N ARG A 143 -5.00 -12.28 7.12
CA ARG A 143 -6.21 -12.94 7.60
C ARG A 143 -5.82 -14.10 8.51
N THR A 144 -6.27 -14.02 9.74
CA THR A 144 -6.02 -15.01 10.78
C THR A 144 -7.35 -15.45 11.39
N ALA A 145 -7.32 -16.43 12.27
CA ALA A 145 -8.53 -16.84 13.01
C ALA A 145 -9.07 -15.76 13.97
N GLY A 146 -8.27 -14.76 14.33
CA GLY A 146 -8.62 -13.76 15.32
C GLY A 146 -8.81 -12.34 14.80
N TYR A 147 -8.28 -12.03 13.63
CA TYR A 147 -8.38 -10.69 13.01
C TYR A 147 -8.12 -10.75 11.51
N ALA A 148 -8.61 -9.72 10.83
CA ALA A 148 -8.31 -9.46 9.44
C ALA A 148 -7.86 -7.98 9.31
N VAL A 149 -6.71 -7.73 8.68
CA VAL A 149 -6.09 -6.41 8.60
C VAL A 149 -5.48 -6.17 7.23
N ALA A 150 -5.61 -4.95 6.71
CA ALA A 150 -4.88 -4.45 5.55
C ALA A 150 -3.96 -3.31 5.99
N THR A 151 -2.71 -3.29 5.51
CA THR A 151 -1.80 -2.17 5.76
C THR A 151 -2.16 -0.96 4.90
N ALA A 152 -1.68 0.20 5.26
CA ALA A 152 -1.58 1.30 4.31
C ALA A 152 -0.71 0.89 3.10
N TRP A 153 -0.94 1.52 1.95
CA TRP A 153 -0.11 1.34 0.76
C TRP A 153 1.27 1.96 0.98
N VAL A 154 2.32 1.24 0.64
CA VAL A 154 3.70 1.71 0.72
C VAL A 154 4.43 1.42 -0.58
N THR A 155 5.34 2.31 -0.98
CA THR A 155 6.22 2.07 -2.12
C THR A 155 7.48 1.36 -1.63
N LEU A 156 7.70 0.14 -2.12
CA LEU A 156 8.92 -0.63 -1.87
C LEU A 156 9.94 -0.33 -2.98
N ARG A 157 11.11 0.08 -2.58
CA ARG A 157 12.28 0.31 -3.45
C ARG A 157 13.49 -0.36 -2.84
#